data_9c6d6d3c7d2ec2eb767546d6d4225375
#
_entry.id   9c6d6d3c7d2ec2eb767546d6d4225375
#
_cell.length_a   1.000
_cell.length_b   1.000
_cell.length_c   1.000
_cell.angle_alpha   90.00
_cell.angle_beta   90.00
_cell.angle_gamma   90.00
#
_symmetry.space_group_name_H-M   'P 1'
#
loop_
_entity.id
_entity.type
_entity.pdbx_description
1 polymer ?
#
loop_
_entity_poly.entity_id
_entity_poly.type
_entity_poly.pdbx_seq_one_letter_code
_entity_poly.pdbx_strand_id
1 'polypeptide(L)'
;MKFKALLDHWRKRAQPQLTARDYPVRLTLDDAARLHALADLFPGNRLDDLSTDLLHAALDEVAASMPYEPGPKVISRDDQGDPVYEDVGLTPQFIEACRRHRKALTPVA
;
A
#
# COMPACT_ATOMS: atom_id res chain seq x y z
N MET A 1 -6.15 2.74 0.52
CA MET A 1 -7.08 2.86 1.67
C MET A 1 -7.04 4.28 2.20
N LYS A 2 -8.18 4.91 2.37
CA LYS A 2 -8.27 6.23 2.99
C LYS A 2 -8.11 6.09 4.50
N PHE A 3 -7.53 7.09 5.16
CA PHE A 3 -7.27 7.02 6.60
C PHE A 3 -8.54 6.85 7.42
N LYS A 4 -9.68 7.42 7.00
CA LYS A 4 -10.96 7.20 7.68
C LYS A 4 -11.35 5.72 7.68
N ALA A 5 -11.16 5.02 6.55
CA ALA A 5 -11.42 3.59 6.46
C ALA A 5 -10.45 2.79 7.32
N LEU A 6 -9.21 3.25 7.48
CA LEU A 6 -8.22 2.63 8.34
C LEU A 6 -8.65 2.68 9.81
N LEU A 7 -9.20 3.81 10.26
CA LEU A 7 -9.73 3.93 11.62
C LEU A 7 -10.88 2.95 11.87
N ASP A 8 -11.78 2.77 10.90
CA ASP A 8 -12.86 1.80 11.00
C ASP A 8 -12.33 0.37 11.01
N HIS A 9 -11.32 0.08 10.20
CA HIS A 9 -10.66 -1.22 10.15
C HIS A 9 -10.08 -1.61 11.51
N TRP A 10 -9.43 -0.67 12.20
CA TRP A 10 -8.87 -0.93 13.53
C TRP A 10 -9.92 -1.27 14.58
N ARG A 11 -11.14 -0.75 14.43
CA ARG A 11 -12.25 -1.08 15.32
C ARG A 11 -12.78 -2.49 15.08
N LYS A 12 -12.79 -2.92 13.81
CA LYS A 12 -13.38 -4.21 13.40
C LYS A 12 -12.38 -5.36 13.39
N ARG A 13 -11.12 -5.06 13.18
CA ARG A 13 -9.98 -5.98 13.17
C ARG A 13 -10.10 -7.16 12.19
N ALA A 14 -9.73 -6.93 10.93
CA ALA A 14 -9.54 -7.99 9.95
C ALA A 14 -8.13 -8.59 10.07
N GLN A 15 -7.97 -9.86 9.69
CA GLN A 15 -6.68 -10.57 9.72
C GLN A 15 -6.10 -10.65 8.31
N PRO A 16 -5.16 -9.78 7.91
CA PRO A 16 -4.51 -9.87 6.62
C PRO A 16 -3.51 -11.02 6.57
N GLN A 17 -3.19 -11.48 5.36
CA GLN A 17 -2.09 -12.42 5.16
C GLN A 17 -0.77 -11.70 5.39
N LEU A 18 0.04 -12.19 6.31
CA LEU A 18 1.32 -11.58 6.67
C LEU A 18 2.50 -12.35 6.07
N THR A 19 3.65 -11.69 6.00
CA THR A 19 4.91 -12.31 5.58
C THR A 19 5.41 -13.29 6.63
N ALA A 20 6.21 -14.27 6.18
CA ALA A 20 6.78 -15.29 7.06
C ALA A 20 7.84 -14.71 8.01
N ARG A 21 8.52 -13.64 7.61
CA ARG A 21 9.56 -12.99 8.42
C ARG A 21 9.19 -11.56 8.74
N ASP A 22 9.75 -11.03 9.82
CA ASP A 22 9.61 -9.63 10.18
C ASP A 22 10.54 -8.75 9.34
N TYR A 23 10.11 -7.50 9.14
CA TYR A 23 10.92 -6.48 8.50
C TYR A 23 11.29 -5.44 9.55
N PRO A 24 12.56 -5.40 10.01
CA PRO A 24 12.97 -4.44 11.03
C PRO A 24 12.96 -3.02 10.46
N VAL A 25 12.28 -2.12 11.16
CA VAL A 25 12.18 -0.71 10.75
C VAL A 25 12.55 0.17 11.95
N ARG A 26 13.51 1.07 11.74
CA ARG A 26 13.87 2.07 12.75
C ARG A 26 13.04 3.33 12.51
N LEU A 27 12.28 3.76 13.49
CA LEU A 27 11.42 4.93 13.41
C LEU A 27 12.15 6.17 13.92
N THR A 28 11.72 7.35 13.46
CA THR A 28 12.11 8.60 14.12
C THR A 28 11.43 8.64 15.50
N LEU A 29 11.97 9.44 16.42
CA LEU A 29 11.37 9.60 17.74
C LEU A 29 9.94 10.13 17.63
N ASP A 30 9.70 11.10 16.75
CA ASP A 30 8.37 11.68 16.55
C ASP A 30 7.38 10.66 16.04
N ASP A 31 7.77 9.86 15.07
CA ASP A 31 6.89 8.82 14.50
C ASP A 31 6.61 7.72 15.53
N ALA A 32 7.60 7.33 16.30
CA ALA A 32 7.40 6.36 17.38
C ALA A 32 6.42 6.90 18.42
N ALA A 33 6.53 8.17 18.80
CA ALA A 33 5.61 8.79 19.75
C ALA A 33 4.18 8.80 19.21
N ARG A 34 4.01 9.13 17.92
CA ARG A 34 2.69 9.12 17.28
C ARG A 34 2.09 7.72 17.24
N LEU A 35 2.90 6.71 16.95
CA LEU A 35 2.45 5.33 16.91
C LEU A 35 1.98 4.84 18.27
N HIS A 36 2.75 5.12 19.32
CA HIS A 36 2.37 4.80 20.69
C HIS A 36 1.09 5.54 21.11
N ALA A 37 0.95 6.80 20.71
CA ALA A 37 -0.26 7.57 20.99
C ALA A 37 -1.50 6.94 20.34
N LEU A 38 -1.37 6.44 19.10
CA LEU A 38 -2.46 5.74 18.45
C LEU A 38 -2.84 4.45 19.18
N ALA A 39 -1.87 3.73 19.71
CA ALA A 39 -2.13 2.52 20.49
C ALA A 39 -2.92 2.84 21.77
N ASP A 40 -2.65 3.99 22.40
CA ASP A 40 -3.41 4.44 23.56
C ASP A 40 -4.86 4.78 23.21
N LEU A 41 -5.08 5.41 22.04
CA LEU A 41 -6.41 5.81 21.59
C LEU A 41 -7.26 4.64 21.11
N PHE A 42 -6.62 3.57 20.64
CA PHE A 42 -7.30 2.39 20.10
C PHE A 42 -6.86 1.13 20.86
N PRO A 43 -7.28 1.00 22.13
CA PRO A 43 -6.87 -0.16 22.94
C PRO A 43 -7.36 -1.47 22.30
N GLY A 44 -6.58 -2.52 22.48
CA GLY A 44 -6.84 -3.81 21.84
C GLY A 44 -6.12 -3.99 20.51
N ASN A 45 -5.49 -2.95 19.99
CA ASN A 45 -4.65 -3.02 18.79
C ASN A 45 -3.17 -3.02 19.20
N ARG A 46 -2.42 -4.00 18.69
CA ARG A 46 -0.99 -4.09 18.96
C ARG A 46 -0.23 -3.08 18.08
N LEU A 47 0.93 -2.62 18.59
CA LEU A 47 1.79 -1.73 17.80
C LEU A 47 2.15 -2.32 16.43
N ASP A 48 2.45 -3.62 16.39
CA ASP A 48 2.79 -4.31 15.15
C ASP A 48 1.65 -4.23 14.12
N ASP A 49 0.43 -4.45 14.58
CA ASP A 49 -0.75 -4.43 13.72
C ASP A 49 -1.05 -3.02 13.20
N LEU A 50 -0.92 -2.02 14.08
CA LEU A 50 -1.09 -0.62 13.67
C LEU A 50 -0.03 -0.23 12.64
N SER A 51 1.21 -0.66 12.84
CA SER A 51 2.31 -0.39 11.93
C SER A 51 2.07 -1.02 10.55
N THR A 52 1.60 -2.26 10.53
CA THR A 52 1.25 -2.96 9.28
C THR A 52 0.17 -2.21 8.51
N ASP A 53 -0.89 -1.79 9.21
CA ASP A 53 -2.01 -1.09 8.61
C ASP A 53 -1.60 0.28 8.08
N LEU A 54 -0.79 1.02 8.85
CA LEU A 54 -0.30 2.34 8.46
C LEU A 54 0.62 2.25 7.23
N LEU A 55 1.52 1.28 7.22
CA LEU A 55 2.41 1.09 6.09
C LEU A 55 1.63 0.70 4.83
N HIS A 56 0.63 -0.17 4.97
CA HIS A 56 -0.25 -0.53 3.85
C HIS A 56 -0.93 0.71 3.27
N ALA A 57 -1.51 1.55 4.11
CA ALA A 57 -2.17 2.78 3.68
C ALA A 57 -1.19 3.74 2.99
N ALA A 58 0.02 3.86 3.51
CA ALA A 58 1.06 4.71 2.92
C ALA A 58 1.51 4.19 1.55
N LEU A 59 1.66 2.87 1.41
CA LEU A 59 2.05 2.25 0.15
C LEU A 59 0.95 2.41 -0.92
N ASP A 60 -0.32 2.29 -0.52
CA ASP A 60 -1.44 2.57 -1.42
C ASP A 60 -1.39 4.00 -1.93
N GLU A 61 -1.12 4.95 -1.02
CA GLU A 61 -1.04 6.37 -1.37
C GLU A 61 0.13 6.65 -2.32
N VAL A 62 1.28 6.06 -2.08
CA VAL A 62 2.45 6.18 -2.96
C VAL A 62 2.10 5.65 -4.36
N ALA A 63 1.50 4.48 -4.44
CA ALA A 63 1.11 3.89 -5.72
C ALA A 63 0.11 4.78 -6.48
N ALA A 64 -0.87 5.35 -5.76
CA ALA A 64 -1.87 6.24 -6.35
C ALA A 64 -1.29 7.58 -6.79
N SER A 65 -0.16 7.97 -6.23
CA SER A 65 0.49 9.28 -6.51
C SER A 65 1.45 9.24 -7.69
N MET A 66 1.72 8.07 -8.25
CA MET A 66 2.61 7.95 -9.40
C MET A 66 1.95 8.56 -10.63
N PRO A 67 2.59 9.54 -11.30
CA PRO A 67 1.95 10.23 -12.40
C PRO A 67 1.86 9.35 -13.66
N TYR A 68 0.75 9.52 -14.38
CA TYR A 68 0.59 8.93 -15.69
C TYR A 68 1.45 9.69 -16.71
N GLU A 69 2.25 8.98 -17.48
CA GLU A 69 3.06 9.54 -18.55
C GLU A 69 2.67 8.88 -19.88
N PRO A 70 1.94 9.58 -20.76
CA PRO A 70 1.49 8.97 -22.01
C PRO A 70 2.65 8.69 -22.95
N GLY A 71 2.70 7.46 -23.47
CA GLY A 71 3.62 7.06 -24.50
C GLY A 71 2.97 7.15 -25.89
N PRO A 72 3.70 6.77 -26.95
CA PRO A 72 3.19 6.92 -28.32
C PRO A 72 2.18 5.86 -28.73
N LYS A 73 2.11 4.74 -28.04
CA LYS A 73 1.27 3.61 -28.42
C LYS A 73 -0.13 3.72 -27.86
N VAL A 74 -1.14 3.56 -28.71
CA VAL A 74 -2.55 3.49 -28.28
C VAL A 74 -2.85 2.06 -27.86
N ILE A 75 -3.32 1.87 -26.61
CA ILE A 75 -3.61 0.56 -26.04
C ILE A 75 -5.10 0.23 -25.99
N SER A 76 -5.95 1.25 -26.03
CA SER A 76 -7.41 1.09 -26.03
C SER A 76 -8.09 2.39 -26.42
N ARG A 77 -9.43 2.38 -26.41
CA ARG A 77 -10.23 3.60 -26.56
C ARG A 77 -11.20 3.68 -25.39
N ASP A 78 -11.47 4.91 -24.94
CA ASP A 78 -12.41 5.15 -23.85
C ASP A 78 -13.87 5.09 -24.32
N ASP A 79 -14.80 5.34 -23.41
CA ASP A 79 -16.25 5.30 -23.71
C ASP A 79 -16.68 6.32 -24.78
N GLN A 80 -15.90 7.36 -25.00
CA GLN A 80 -16.16 8.40 -25.98
C GLN A 80 -15.44 8.16 -27.30
N GLY A 81 -14.70 7.05 -27.42
CA GLY A 81 -13.95 6.71 -28.61
C GLY A 81 -12.59 7.35 -28.73
N ASP A 82 -12.16 8.09 -27.71
CA ASP A 82 -10.85 8.74 -27.70
C ASP A 82 -9.73 7.73 -27.42
N PRO A 83 -8.53 7.90 -28.02
CA PRO A 83 -7.44 6.96 -27.78
C PRO A 83 -6.91 7.07 -26.37
N VAL A 84 -6.64 5.91 -25.76
CA VAL A 84 -5.94 5.80 -24.48
C VAL A 84 -4.51 5.34 -24.79
N TYR A 85 -3.55 6.17 -24.44
CA TYR A 85 -2.14 5.90 -24.69
C TYR A 85 -1.53 5.07 -23.56
N GLU A 86 -0.49 4.31 -23.88
CA GLU A 86 0.24 3.55 -22.90
C GLU A 86 0.83 4.46 -21.83
N ASP A 87 0.97 3.93 -20.62
CA ASP A 87 1.67 4.61 -19.54
C ASP A 87 3.13 4.19 -19.55
N VAL A 88 4.04 5.11 -19.87
CA VAL A 88 5.49 4.89 -19.84
C VAL A 88 6.14 5.41 -18.58
N GLY A 89 5.35 5.81 -17.59
CA GLY A 89 5.81 6.27 -16.29
C GLY A 89 6.15 5.15 -15.34
N LEU A 90 6.10 5.45 -14.03
CA LEU A 90 6.51 4.51 -12.99
C LEU A 90 5.47 3.42 -12.70
N THR A 91 4.19 3.69 -12.90
CA THR A 91 3.12 2.78 -12.51
C THR A 91 3.26 1.38 -13.13
N PRO A 92 3.44 1.22 -14.45
CA PRO A 92 3.60 -0.12 -15.04
C PRO A 92 4.83 -0.85 -14.51
N GLN A 93 5.94 -0.14 -14.33
CA GLN A 93 7.17 -0.71 -13.78
C GLN A 93 6.95 -1.15 -12.34
N PHE A 94 6.26 -0.34 -11.55
CA PHE A 94 5.94 -0.65 -10.16
C PHE A 94 5.05 -1.90 -10.06
N ILE A 95 3.99 -1.97 -10.87
CA ILE A 95 3.07 -3.10 -10.89
C ILE A 95 3.82 -4.40 -11.24
N GLU A 96 4.67 -4.36 -12.26
CA GLU A 96 5.45 -5.54 -12.67
C GLU A 96 6.44 -5.98 -11.59
N ALA A 97 7.12 -5.03 -10.96
CA ALA A 97 8.04 -5.32 -9.86
C ALA A 97 7.28 -5.92 -8.66
N CYS A 98 6.11 -5.39 -8.32
CA CYS A 98 5.26 -5.92 -7.26
C CYS A 98 4.87 -7.36 -7.54
N ARG A 99 4.45 -7.66 -8.77
CA ARG A 99 4.06 -9.01 -9.16
C ARG A 99 5.22 -9.99 -8.99
N ARG A 100 6.40 -9.61 -9.44
CA ARG A 100 7.60 -10.44 -9.35
C ARG A 100 7.98 -10.71 -7.89
N HIS A 101 8.00 -9.69 -7.06
CA HIS A 101 8.35 -9.82 -5.65
C HIS A 101 7.28 -10.57 -4.87
N ARG A 102 5.99 -10.34 -5.17
CA ARG A 102 4.91 -11.08 -4.52
C ARG A 102 5.04 -12.58 -4.78
N LYS A 103 5.37 -12.96 -6.01
CA LYS A 103 5.59 -14.37 -6.36
C LYS A 103 6.75 -14.97 -5.58
N ALA A 104 7.86 -14.22 -5.46
CA ALA A 104 9.04 -14.67 -4.73
C ALA A 104 8.79 -14.77 -3.23
N LEU A 105 7.94 -13.91 -2.66
CA LEU A 105 7.64 -13.90 -1.23
C LEU A 105 6.54 -14.88 -0.83
N THR A 106 5.75 -15.37 -1.78
CA THR A 106 4.66 -16.30 -1.50
C THR A 106 5.26 -17.68 -1.18
N PRO A 107 4.91 -18.28 0.00
CA PRO A 107 5.42 -19.60 0.33
C PRO A 107 4.96 -20.65 -0.67
N VAL A 108 5.83 -21.60 -0.96
CA VAL A 108 5.48 -22.77 -1.77
C VAL A 108 4.64 -23.70 -0.91
N ALA A 109 3.46 -24.02 -1.40
CA ALA A 109 2.54 -24.90 -0.68
C ALA A 109 3.02 -26.37 -0.70
#